data_af742431f3fa6229f548fabb43f72dd6
#
_entry.id   af742431f3fa6229f548fabb43f72dd6
#
_cell.length_a   1.000
_cell.length_b   1.000
_cell.length_c   1.000
_cell.angle_alpha   90.00
_cell.angle_beta   90.00
_cell.angle_gamma   90.00
#
_symmetry.space_group_name_H-M   'P 1'
#
loop_
_entity.id
_entity.type
_entity.pdbx_description
1 polymer ?
#
loop_
_entity_poly.entity_id
_entity_poly.type
_entity_poly.pdbx_seq_one_letter_code
_entity_poly.pdbx_strand_id
1 'polypeptide(L)'
;MDKCSDANGCQMRDKVKMKDTNIGLTPNVGYGDFVIGSNISNYLNREHIKETYHESTFTNDSYHFINDDIDVWCELDGIINTIRCSSSCIYKGIELIGLDFKEFVSLVEKEPDDEDVIYIPVNDNRGQNQHVYEFDSIGLQVWVWRNKIKTVIISKDEE
;
A
#
# COMPACT_ATOMS: atom_id res chain seq x y z
N MET A 1 -30.62 -19.30 5.32
CA MET A 1 -30.19 -19.52 5.67
C MET A 1 -29.60 -18.97 5.68
N ASP A 2 -29.91 -18.73 5.69
CA ASP A 2 -29.31 -18.64 5.98
C ASP A 2 -28.91 -17.97 5.91
N LYS A 3 -29.27 -17.62 5.72
CA LYS A 3 -28.84 -17.44 6.04
C LYS A 3 -28.53 -16.78 5.92
N CYS A 4 -28.92 -16.60 6.06
CA CYS A 4 -28.55 -16.48 6.27
C CYS A 4 -28.49 -15.86 6.19
N SER A 5 -29.14 -15.48 6.02
CA SER A 5 -29.03 -15.65 6.17
C SER A 5 -28.83 -15.10 6.07
N ASP A 6 -29.21 -14.65 6.33
CA ASP A 6 -28.84 -14.78 6.47
C ASP A 6 -28.57 -14.20 6.25
N ALA A 7 -29.20 -13.70 6.09
CA ALA A 7 -28.84 -13.95 6.16
C ALA A 7 -28.34 -13.49 6.13
N ASN A 8 -28.67 -13.05 6.52
CA ASN A 8 -27.93 -13.43 6.66
C ASN A 8 -27.42 -13.53 6.57
N GLY A 9 -27.75 -13.17 6.35
CA GLY A 9 -27.24 -14.01 6.56
C GLY A 9 -26.86 -14.01 6.20
N CYS A 10 -27.09 -13.73 6.15
CA CYS A 10 -26.62 -14.30 5.94
C CYS A 10 -26.14 -13.81 5.60
N GLN A 11 -26.35 -13.25 5.49
CA GLN A 11 -25.73 -13.44 5.38
C GLN A 11 -24.94 -13.23 5.35
N MET A 12 -24.91 -13.12 5.57
CA MET A 12 -23.99 -13.41 5.80
C MET A 12 -23.47 -13.82 5.63
N ARG A 13 -23.48 -14.11 5.52
CA ARG A 13 -22.68 -14.73 5.50
C ARG A 13 -22.35 -14.84 4.67
N ASP A 14 -22.61 -15.16 4.71
CA ASP A 14 -22.04 -15.29 3.78
C ASP A 14 -21.48 -14.37 2.94
N LYS A 15 -21.29 -13.89 2.63
CA LYS A 15 -20.56 -13.03 1.97
C LYS A 15 -19.29 -12.70 2.58
N VAL A 16 -18.95 -13.21 3.56
CA VAL A 16 -17.73 -13.03 4.25
C VAL A 16 -16.54 -13.39 3.39
N LYS A 17 -16.68 -14.39 2.57
CA LYS A 17 -15.60 -14.74 1.71
C LYS A 17 -15.23 -13.72 0.73
N MET A 18 -16.19 -12.99 0.27
CA MET A 18 -15.94 -11.95 -0.68
C MET A 18 -15.06 -10.89 -0.09
N LYS A 19 -15.21 -10.64 1.20
CA LYS A 19 -14.39 -9.65 1.83
C LYS A 19 -12.95 -10.08 1.90
N ASP A 20 -12.71 -11.35 2.09
CA ASP A 20 -11.35 -11.84 2.21
C ASP A 20 -10.55 -11.56 0.96
N THR A 21 -11.17 -11.57 -0.18
CA THR A 21 -10.45 -11.34 -1.42
C THR A 21 -10.03 -9.89 -1.58
N ASN A 22 -10.65 -8.99 -0.77
CA ASN A 22 -10.32 -7.58 -0.84
C ASN A 22 -9.43 -7.10 0.27
N ILE A 23 -8.95 -8.04 1.09
CA ILE A 23 -8.03 -7.68 2.15
C ILE A 23 -6.62 -7.68 1.60
N GLY A 24 -5.95 -6.56 1.71
CA GLY A 24 -4.56 -6.48 1.33
C GLY A 24 -4.32 -5.86 -0.02
N LEU A 25 -3.17 -6.18 -0.56
CA LEU A 25 -2.64 -5.57 -1.76
C LEU A 25 -3.27 -6.14 -3.02
N THR A 26 -3.73 -5.24 -3.90
CA THR A 26 -4.11 -5.60 -5.25
C THR A 26 -3.22 -4.76 -6.17
N PRO A 27 -2.27 -5.39 -6.87
CA PRO A 27 -1.35 -4.63 -7.74
C PRO A 27 -2.09 -3.77 -8.74
N ASN A 28 -1.59 -2.56 -8.95
CA ASN A 28 -2.15 -1.56 -9.84
C ASN A 28 -3.52 -1.03 -9.41
N VAL A 29 -4.06 -1.48 -8.28
CA VAL A 29 -5.39 -1.08 -7.85
C VAL A 29 -5.36 -0.36 -6.51
N GLY A 30 -4.77 -0.97 -5.49
CA GLY A 30 -4.75 -0.34 -4.18
C GLY A 30 -4.52 -1.31 -3.06
N TYR A 31 -4.94 -0.92 -1.87
CA TYR A 31 -4.77 -1.73 -0.67
C TYR A 31 -6.08 -1.76 0.11
N GLY A 32 -6.60 -2.97 0.35
CA GLY A 32 -7.89 -3.11 1.00
C GLY A 32 -8.95 -2.45 0.15
N ASP A 33 -9.71 -1.55 0.75
CA ASP A 33 -10.71 -0.81 0.01
C ASP A 33 -10.23 0.58 -0.45
N PHE A 34 -8.95 0.90 -0.20
CA PHE A 34 -8.38 2.13 -0.72
C PHE A 34 -7.99 1.91 -2.17
N VAL A 35 -8.59 2.66 -3.07
CA VAL A 35 -8.41 2.46 -4.51
C VAL A 35 -7.73 3.67 -5.13
N ILE A 36 -6.64 3.42 -5.84
CA ILE A 36 -5.93 4.49 -6.56
C ILE A 36 -6.84 4.98 -7.67
N GLY A 37 -6.94 6.29 -7.80
CA GLY A 37 -7.84 6.91 -8.76
C GLY A 37 -9.17 7.30 -8.17
N SER A 38 -9.49 6.83 -6.95
CA SER A 38 -10.72 7.24 -6.29
C SER A 38 -10.46 8.53 -5.50
N ASN A 39 -11.52 9.14 -4.99
CA ASN A 39 -11.39 10.40 -4.27
C ASN A 39 -11.24 10.15 -2.77
N ILE A 40 -10.31 10.85 -2.16
CA ILE A 40 -10.02 10.70 -0.73
C ILE A 40 -11.25 10.99 0.13
N SER A 41 -12.18 11.80 -0.38
CA SER A 41 -13.38 12.13 0.37
C SER A 41 -14.21 10.90 0.75
N ASN A 42 -14.03 9.80 0.02
CA ASN A 42 -14.73 8.56 0.33
C ASN A 42 -14.26 7.90 1.62
N TYR A 43 -13.12 8.34 2.15
CA TYR A 43 -12.51 7.70 3.31
C TYR A 43 -12.35 8.61 4.52
N LEU A 44 -12.71 9.87 4.40
CA LEU A 44 -12.43 10.84 5.45
C LEU A 44 -13.26 10.67 6.70
N ASN A 45 -14.23 9.77 6.70
CA ASN A 45 -14.97 9.44 7.90
C ASN A 45 -14.14 8.54 8.84
N ARG A 46 -12.99 8.05 8.37
CA ARG A 46 -12.08 7.26 9.20
C ARG A 46 -11.10 8.19 9.89
N GLU A 47 -10.62 7.79 11.05
CA GLU A 47 -9.67 8.59 11.81
C GLU A 47 -8.36 8.75 11.03
N HIS A 48 -7.92 9.98 10.85
CA HIS A 48 -6.76 10.26 10.02
C HIS A 48 -6.09 11.56 10.42
N ILE A 49 -4.84 11.73 9.95
CA ILE A 49 -4.07 12.96 10.10
C ILE A 49 -3.70 13.41 8.69
N LYS A 50 -3.97 14.66 8.39
CA LYS A 50 -3.70 15.22 7.08
C LYS A 50 -2.52 16.17 7.14
N GLU A 51 -1.65 16.10 6.14
CA GLU A 51 -0.55 17.05 5.95
C GLU A 51 -0.52 17.50 4.51
N THR A 52 -0.21 18.77 4.32
CA THR A 52 -0.10 19.32 2.97
C THR A 52 1.34 19.75 2.77
N TYR A 53 1.95 19.22 1.71
CA TYR A 53 3.34 19.53 1.39
C TYR A 53 3.39 20.50 0.23
N HIS A 54 4.17 21.55 0.38
CA HIS A 54 4.34 22.56 -0.65
C HIS A 54 5.77 22.54 -1.13
N GLU A 55 5.94 22.26 -2.40
CA GLU A 55 7.25 22.31 -3.03
C GLU A 55 7.23 23.43 -4.06
N SER A 56 8.40 23.79 -4.54
CA SER A 56 8.47 24.87 -5.51
C SER A 56 7.71 24.56 -6.79
N THR A 57 7.56 23.27 -7.12
CA THR A 57 6.95 22.88 -8.37
C THR A 57 5.61 22.16 -8.21
N PHE A 58 5.25 21.75 -7.00
CA PHE A 58 3.99 21.06 -6.81
C PHE A 58 3.54 21.11 -5.36
N THR A 59 2.26 20.84 -5.16
CA THR A 59 1.66 20.74 -3.84
C THR A 59 0.82 19.48 -3.85
N ASN A 60 0.91 18.70 -2.78
CA ASN A 60 0.05 17.54 -2.66
C ASN A 60 -0.31 17.33 -1.19
N ASP A 61 -1.34 16.53 -0.97
CA ASP A 61 -1.84 16.21 0.36
C ASP A 61 -1.49 14.77 0.70
N SER A 62 -1.15 14.56 1.96
CA SER A 62 -0.84 13.25 2.46
C SER A 62 -1.77 12.98 3.65
N TYR A 63 -2.29 11.77 3.73
CA TYR A 63 -3.19 11.37 4.80
C TYR A 63 -2.65 10.10 5.44
N HIS A 64 -2.57 10.10 6.76
CA HIS A 64 -2.22 8.90 7.50
C HIS A 64 -3.50 8.38 8.16
N PHE A 65 -3.95 7.19 7.79
CA PHE A 65 -5.15 6.59 8.36
C PHE A 65 -4.73 5.73 9.54
N ILE A 66 -5.19 6.15 10.73
CA ILE A 66 -4.67 5.63 11.99
C ILE A 66 -4.93 4.13 12.17
N ASN A 67 -6.16 3.73 11.98
CA ASN A 67 -6.52 2.33 12.23
C ASN A 67 -6.04 1.38 11.15
N ASP A 68 -5.96 1.87 9.93
CA ASP A 68 -5.47 1.07 8.81
C ASP A 68 -3.95 1.08 8.75
N ASP A 69 -3.35 2.08 9.38
CA ASP A 69 -1.89 2.26 9.46
C ASP A 69 -1.26 2.31 8.08
N ILE A 70 -1.83 3.13 7.22
CA ILE A 70 -1.30 3.35 5.88
C ILE A 70 -1.26 4.84 5.59
N ASP A 71 -0.40 5.21 4.65
CA ASP A 71 -0.31 6.58 4.19
C ASP A 71 -0.83 6.66 2.76
N VAL A 72 -1.57 7.71 2.47
CA VAL A 72 -2.17 7.91 1.16
C VAL A 72 -1.81 9.29 0.67
N TRP A 73 -1.31 9.39 -0.56
CA TRP A 73 -1.01 10.67 -1.19
C TRP A 73 -2.03 10.97 -2.27
N CYS A 74 -2.46 12.21 -2.32
CA CYS A 74 -3.48 12.66 -3.26
C CYS A 74 -2.99 13.89 -4.00
N GLU A 75 -3.52 14.08 -5.20
CA GLU A 75 -3.37 15.33 -5.88
C GLU A 75 -4.31 16.35 -5.27
N LEU A 76 -4.18 17.61 -5.67
CA LEU A 76 -4.97 18.67 -5.04
C LEU A 76 -6.47 18.49 -5.18
N ASP A 77 -6.91 17.79 -6.22
CA ASP A 77 -8.33 17.53 -6.42
C ASP A 77 -8.83 16.35 -5.58
N GLY A 78 -7.94 15.75 -4.78
CA GLY A 78 -8.33 14.66 -3.89
C GLY A 78 -8.23 13.29 -4.51
N ILE A 79 -7.71 13.18 -5.71
CA ILE A 79 -7.57 11.87 -6.36
C ILE A 79 -6.36 11.15 -5.80
N ILE A 80 -6.57 9.95 -5.29
CA ILE A 80 -5.50 9.15 -4.71
C ILE A 80 -4.56 8.67 -5.81
N ASN A 81 -3.27 8.93 -5.63
CA ASN A 81 -2.28 8.45 -6.60
C ASN A 81 -1.27 7.47 -6.03
N THR A 82 -1.11 7.41 -4.71
CA THR A 82 -0.08 6.57 -4.10
C THR A 82 -0.54 6.10 -2.73
N ILE A 83 -0.26 4.84 -2.40
CA ILE A 83 -0.55 4.28 -1.08
C ILE A 83 0.72 3.63 -0.57
N ARG A 84 1.08 3.90 0.69
CA ARG A 84 2.29 3.35 1.29
C ARG A 84 1.94 2.50 2.50
N CYS A 85 2.52 1.30 2.55
CA CYS A 85 2.39 0.38 3.67
C CYS A 85 3.77 0.17 4.29
N SER A 86 3.93 0.48 5.56
CA SER A 86 5.21 0.33 6.25
C SER A 86 5.14 -0.62 7.43
N SER A 87 3.98 -0.79 8.03
CA SER A 87 3.82 -1.66 9.18
C SER A 87 3.32 -3.04 8.80
N SER A 88 2.47 -3.09 7.80
CA SER A 88 1.89 -4.36 7.36
C SER A 88 1.43 -4.19 5.92
N CYS A 89 1.70 -5.18 5.11
CA CYS A 89 1.23 -5.19 3.73
C CYS A 89 0.94 -6.64 3.36
N ILE A 90 -0.33 -7.00 3.33
CA ILE A 90 -0.73 -8.38 3.08
C ILE A 90 -0.97 -8.58 1.58
N TYR A 91 -0.39 -9.62 1.02
CA TYR A 91 -0.58 -9.96 -0.38
C TYR A 91 -0.81 -11.45 -0.49
N LYS A 92 -1.97 -11.84 -0.97
CA LYS A 92 -2.35 -13.26 -1.10
C LYS A 92 -2.17 -13.99 0.23
N GLY A 93 -2.54 -13.33 1.31
CA GLY A 93 -2.45 -13.92 2.65
C GLY A 93 -1.07 -13.90 3.27
N ILE A 94 -0.08 -13.33 2.60
CA ILE A 94 1.29 -13.30 3.08
C ILE A 94 1.67 -11.89 3.49
N GLU A 95 2.26 -11.74 4.68
CA GLU A 95 2.74 -10.44 5.15
C GLU A 95 4.04 -10.12 4.42
N LEU A 96 4.03 -9.04 3.65
CA LEU A 96 5.21 -8.65 2.88
C LEU A 96 6.25 -7.92 3.72
N ILE A 97 5.82 -7.14 4.73
CA ILE A 97 6.77 -6.40 5.54
C ILE A 97 7.55 -7.39 6.38
N GLY A 98 8.87 -7.38 6.25
CA GLY A 98 9.74 -8.34 6.92
C GLY A 98 10.03 -9.59 6.10
N LEU A 99 9.38 -9.73 4.96
CA LEU A 99 9.60 -10.90 4.10
C LEU A 99 10.95 -10.76 3.40
N ASP A 100 11.60 -11.89 3.15
CA ASP A 100 12.84 -11.89 2.40
C ASP A 100 12.55 -11.49 0.96
N PHE A 101 13.36 -10.58 0.40
CA PHE A 101 13.09 -10.05 -0.91
C PHE A 101 13.05 -11.13 -2.01
N LYS A 102 13.89 -12.15 -1.87
CA LYS A 102 13.90 -13.20 -2.88
C LYS A 102 12.60 -13.98 -2.87
N GLU A 103 11.98 -14.13 -1.69
CA GLU A 103 10.70 -14.80 -1.59
C GLU A 103 9.62 -13.96 -2.26
N PHE A 104 9.72 -12.64 -2.13
CA PHE A 104 8.78 -11.76 -2.78
C PHE A 104 8.89 -11.87 -4.30
N VAL A 105 10.12 -11.89 -4.83
CA VAL A 105 10.34 -12.01 -6.26
C VAL A 105 9.71 -13.32 -6.78
N SER A 106 9.87 -14.39 -6.01
CA SER A 106 9.26 -15.67 -6.39
C SER A 106 7.74 -15.60 -6.34
N LEU A 107 7.21 -14.90 -5.36
CA LEU A 107 5.77 -14.79 -5.18
C LEU A 107 5.11 -14.03 -6.34
N VAL A 108 5.73 -12.95 -6.79
CA VAL A 108 5.17 -12.16 -7.89
C VAL A 108 5.62 -12.67 -9.26
N GLU A 109 6.60 -13.58 -9.27
CA GLU A 109 7.12 -14.19 -10.49
C GLU A 109 7.64 -13.15 -11.47
N LYS A 110 8.31 -12.15 -10.94
CA LYS A 110 8.89 -11.07 -11.73
C LYS A 110 10.16 -10.56 -11.09
N GLU A 111 11.10 -10.18 -11.93
CA GLU A 111 12.28 -9.47 -11.48
C GLU A 111 11.97 -7.97 -11.50
N PRO A 112 12.64 -7.19 -10.68
CA PRO A 112 12.41 -5.74 -10.69
C PRO A 112 12.88 -5.13 -12.02
N ASP A 113 12.20 -4.07 -12.40
CA ASP A 113 12.55 -3.35 -13.63
C ASP A 113 13.70 -2.38 -13.40
N ASP A 114 13.86 -1.91 -12.16
CA ASP A 114 14.88 -0.94 -11.83
C ASP A 114 15.23 -1.05 -10.36
N GLU A 115 16.40 -0.58 -10.00
CA GLU A 115 16.87 -0.60 -8.62
C GLU A 115 17.65 0.68 -8.32
N ASP A 116 17.44 1.23 -7.14
CA ASP A 116 18.19 2.38 -6.68
C ASP A 116 18.54 2.16 -5.22
N VAL A 117 19.48 2.94 -4.69
CA VAL A 117 19.88 2.84 -3.28
C VAL A 117 19.71 4.21 -2.67
N ILE A 118 18.96 4.27 -1.58
CA ILE A 118 18.67 5.52 -0.90
C ILE A 118 19.09 5.41 0.55
N TYR A 119 19.81 6.42 1.03
CA TYR A 119 20.25 6.47 2.41
C TYR A 119 19.16 7.07 3.29
N ILE A 120 18.75 6.31 4.30
CA ILE A 120 17.72 6.73 5.24
C ILE A 120 18.39 6.97 6.59
N PRO A 121 18.51 8.23 7.04
CA PRO A 121 19.11 8.48 8.36
C PRO A 121 18.18 8.02 9.46
N VAL A 122 18.73 7.33 10.44
CA VAL A 122 18.00 6.83 11.58
C VAL A 122 18.23 7.72 12.81
N ASN A 123 19.50 8.13 13.00
CA ASN A 123 19.83 9.09 14.03
C ASN A 123 21.09 9.81 13.59
N ASP A 124 21.68 10.61 14.48
CA ASP A 124 22.79 11.50 14.12
C ASP A 124 23.95 10.81 13.45
N ASN A 125 24.25 9.58 13.84
CA ASN A 125 25.44 8.89 13.37
C ASN A 125 25.14 7.63 12.58
N ARG A 126 23.89 7.30 12.38
CA ARG A 126 23.54 6.04 11.76
C ARG A 126 22.45 6.19 10.73
N GLY A 127 22.48 5.31 9.76
CA GLY A 127 21.45 5.28 8.74
C GLY A 127 21.41 3.92 8.08
N GLN A 128 20.51 3.78 7.16
CA GLN A 128 20.30 2.55 6.41
C GLN A 128 20.39 2.86 4.94
N ASN A 129 21.16 2.05 4.22
CA ASN A 129 21.13 2.13 2.77
C ASN A 129 20.07 1.15 2.32
N GLN A 130 18.91 1.67 1.96
CA GLN A 130 17.80 0.84 1.53
C GLN A 130 17.80 0.74 0.01
N HIS A 131 17.53 -0.45 -0.49
CA HIS A 131 17.43 -0.71 -1.91
C HIS A 131 15.98 -0.51 -2.30
N VAL A 132 15.73 0.28 -3.34
CA VAL A 132 14.39 0.56 -3.82
C VAL A 132 14.23 -0.12 -5.16
N TYR A 133 13.31 -1.04 -5.24
CA TYR A 133 13.09 -1.84 -6.44
C TYR A 133 11.76 -1.45 -7.07
N GLU A 134 11.78 -1.21 -8.39
CA GLU A 134 10.58 -0.85 -9.12
C GLU A 134 10.04 -2.06 -9.86
N PHE A 135 8.74 -2.26 -9.73
CA PHE A 135 8.04 -3.32 -10.48
C PHE A 135 6.93 -2.62 -11.25
N ASP A 136 7.30 -2.05 -12.41
CA ASP A 136 6.42 -1.14 -13.13
C ASP A 136 5.10 -1.76 -13.57
N SER A 137 5.16 -2.98 -14.06
CA SER A 137 3.94 -3.60 -14.61
C SER A 137 2.89 -3.91 -13.55
N ILE A 138 3.29 -4.00 -12.30
CA ILE A 138 2.34 -4.26 -11.22
C ILE A 138 2.19 -3.07 -10.28
N GLY A 139 2.83 -1.94 -10.63
CA GLY A 139 2.62 -0.70 -9.89
C GLY A 139 3.16 -0.71 -8.48
N LEU A 140 4.26 -1.40 -8.24
CA LEU A 140 4.83 -1.50 -6.89
C LEU A 140 6.25 -0.96 -6.85
N GLN A 141 6.57 -0.33 -5.73
CA GLN A 141 7.92 0.06 -5.39
C GLN A 141 8.20 -0.57 -4.03
N VAL A 142 9.26 -1.36 -3.93
CA VAL A 142 9.55 -2.14 -2.73
C VAL A 142 10.88 -1.70 -2.14
N TRP A 143 10.86 -1.29 -0.89
CA TRP A 143 12.05 -0.81 -0.18
C TRP A 143 12.58 -1.92 0.70
N VAL A 144 13.87 -2.25 0.57
CA VAL A 144 14.48 -3.41 1.19
C VAL A 144 15.73 -3.01 1.97
N TRP A 145 15.86 -3.53 3.17
CA TRP A 145 17.06 -3.32 3.99
C TRP A 145 17.46 -4.67 4.55
N ARG A 146 18.73 -5.05 4.31
CA ARG A 146 19.29 -6.33 4.77
C ARG A 146 18.41 -7.48 4.28
N ASN A 147 18.04 -7.41 3.00
CA ASN A 147 17.25 -8.44 2.31
C ASN A 147 15.81 -8.57 2.78
N LYS A 148 15.35 -7.72 3.69
CA LYS A 148 13.98 -7.77 4.18
C LYS A 148 13.21 -6.55 3.72
N ILE A 149 11.96 -6.76 3.34
CA ILE A 149 11.10 -5.66 2.88
C ILE A 149 10.72 -4.78 4.06
N LYS A 150 10.92 -3.48 3.90
CA LYS A 150 10.61 -2.48 4.92
C LYS A 150 9.36 -1.68 4.57
N THR A 151 9.14 -1.43 3.29
CA THR A 151 8.03 -0.58 2.85
C THR A 151 7.59 -1.02 1.46
N VAL A 152 6.30 -0.98 1.23
CA VAL A 152 5.72 -1.23 -0.09
C VAL A 152 4.89 -0.03 -0.48
N ILE A 153 5.17 0.53 -1.65
CA ILE A 153 4.44 1.67 -2.17
C ILE A 153 3.68 1.22 -3.40
N ILE A 154 2.40 1.54 -3.45
CA ILE A 154 1.51 1.13 -4.52
C ILE A 154 1.14 2.37 -5.32
N SER A 155 1.32 2.30 -6.62
CA SER A 155 0.89 3.37 -7.51
C SER A 155 0.40 2.74 -8.80
N LYS A 156 -0.37 3.49 -9.54
CA LYS A 156 -0.86 2.97 -10.80
C LYS A 156 0.17 3.28 -11.87
N ASP A 157 0.40 2.30 -12.74
CA ASP A 157 1.31 2.52 -13.85
C ASP A 157 0.76 3.63 -14.74
N GLU A 158 1.60 4.58 -15.09
CA GLU A 158 1.19 5.67 -15.96
C GLU A 158 1.57 5.35 -17.37
N GLU A 159 0.66 5.60 -18.27
CA GLU A 159 0.93 5.35 -19.67
C GLU A 159 1.28 6.62 -20.40
#